data_f60007a9c5ec93bc9d208ba500c2fc60
#
_entry.id   f60007a9c5ec93bc9d208ba500c2fc60
#
_cell.length_a   1.000
_cell.length_b   1.000
_cell.length_c   1.000
_cell.angle_alpha   90.00
_cell.angle_beta   90.00
_cell.angle_gamma   90.00
#
_symmetry.space_group_name_H-M   'P 1'
#
loop_
_entity.id
_entity.type
_entity.pdbx_description
1 polymer ?
#
loop_
_entity_poly.entity_id
_entity_poly.type
_entity_poly.pdbx_seq_one_letter_code
_entity_poly.pdbx_strand_id
1 'polypeptide(L)'
;MESNDNQKTSGLTGQKLVIVESPTKARTISRFLGNDFQVLASMGHVRDLPDRRISVDPEDEFKAIYQITPTAKPVVNAIKAAAKNAPEIYLATDPDREGEAIAWHLLEAAEIKKPVQRVVFHSITENAVDEAFAHPREIDMRLVNAQFARRHIDRLIGYPTSNLLRRYVQKGSSAGRVQSPALRMVVEREEEIR
;
A
#
# COMPACT_ATOMS: atom_id res chain seq x y z
N MET A 1 -26.83 -13.01 52.45
CA MET A 1 -27.20 -12.10 51.33
C MET A 1 -25.90 -11.49 50.81
N GLU A 2 -25.24 -12.21 49.94
CA GLU A 2 -23.96 -11.77 49.35
C GLU A 2 -24.25 -11.28 47.96
N SER A 3 -23.95 -10.00 47.77
CA SER A 3 -24.06 -9.32 46.47
C SER A 3 -22.85 -9.67 45.65
N ASN A 4 -23.04 -10.45 44.61
CA ASN A 4 -22.04 -10.75 43.60
C ASN A 4 -21.85 -9.54 42.70
N ASP A 5 -20.92 -8.68 43.01
CA ASP A 5 -20.40 -7.68 42.10
C ASP A 5 -19.46 -8.35 41.07
N ASN A 6 -20.04 -8.63 39.94
CA ASN A 6 -19.35 -9.15 38.78
C ASN A 6 -18.59 -7.98 38.12
N GLN A 7 -17.38 -7.65 38.64
CA GLN A 7 -16.46 -6.72 38.03
C GLN A 7 -16.04 -7.29 36.65
N LYS A 8 -16.70 -6.77 35.61
CA LYS A 8 -16.16 -6.86 34.26
C LYS A 8 -14.79 -6.16 34.27
N THR A 9 -13.74 -6.93 34.22
CA THR A 9 -12.40 -6.48 33.89
C THR A 9 -12.41 -5.87 32.49
N SER A 10 -12.56 -4.54 32.41
CA SER A 10 -12.30 -3.76 31.21
C SER A 10 -10.79 -3.73 30.97
N GLY A 11 -10.28 -4.77 30.35
CA GLY A 11 -8.90 -4.84 29.90
C GLY A 11 -8.76 -4.14 28.56
N LEU A 12 -7.79 -3.21 28.52
CA LEU A 12 -7.18 -2.59 27.34
C LEU A 12 -7.99 -1.51 26.63
N THR A 13 -7.85 -0.33 27.14
CA THR A 13 -8.28 0.95 26.58
C THR A 13 -7.37 1.43 25.46
N GLY A 14 -7.37 0.75 24.32
CA GLY A 14 -6.76 1.25 23.10
C GLY A 14 -7.74 1.10 21.95
N GLN A 15 -7.88 2.11 21.10
CA GLN A 15 -8.64 1.97 19.86
C GLN A 15 -7.98 0.93 18.95
N LYS A 16 -8.78 0.14 18.25
CA LYS A 16 -8.31 -0.73 17.18
C LYS A 16 -7.79 0.13 16.02
N LEU A 17 -6.65 -0.23 15.45
CA LEU A 17 -6.05 0.56 14.38
C LEU A 17 -6.49 0.01 13.02
N VAL A 18 -7.02 0.89 12.18
CA VAL A 18 -7.33 0.59 10.77
C VAL A 18 -6.43 1.45 9.88
N ILE A 19 -5.74 0.83 8.94
CA ILE A 19 -4.87 1.54 8.00
C ILE A 19 -5.43 1.39 6.59
N VAL A 20 -5.66 2.51 5.92
CA VAL A 20 -6.16 2.62 4.54
C VAL A 20 -5.14 3.36 3.67
N GLU A 21 -5.29 3.36 2.35
CA GLU A 21 -4.35 4.02 1.44
C GLU A 21 -4.57 5.53 1.30
N SER A 22 -5.82 6.05 1.51
CA SER A 22 -6.15 7.44 1.22
C SER A 22 -6.92 8.14 2.34
N PRO A 23 -6.74 9.47 2.52
CA PRO A 23 -7.46 10.26 3.53
C PRO A 23 -8.98 10.29 3.30
N THR A 24 -9.41 10.24 2.05
CA THR A 24 -10.84 10.21 1.70
C THR A 24 -11.47 8.91 2.19
N LYS A 25 -10.81 7.77 1.94
CA LYS A 25 -11.23 6.46 2.42
C LYS A 25 -11.24 6.41 3.95
N ALA A 26 -10.21 6.98 4.60
CA ALA A 26 -10.14 7.06 6.05
C ALA A 26 -11.34 7.80 6.66
N ARG A 27 -11.70 8.96 6.11
CA ARG A 27 -12.85 9.74 6.59
C ARG A 27 -14.17 9.00 6.45
N THR A 28 -14.37 8.29 5.35
CA THR A 28 -15.61 7.55 5.12
C THR A 28 -15.72 6.35 6.05
N ILE A 29 -14.65 5.54 6.15
CA ILE A 29 -14.61 4.34 6.99
C ILE A 29 -14.74 4.69 8.48
N SER A 30 -14.11 5.79 8.95
CA SER A 30 -14.24 6.24 10.34
C SER A 30 -15.69 6.51 10.75
N ARG A 31 -16.55 6.93 9.80
CA ARG A 31 -17.98 7.17 10.09
C ARG A 31 -18.75 5.86 10.32
N PHE A 32 -18.35 4.79 9.65
CA PHE A 32 -19.00 3.49 9.76
C PHE A 32 -18.53 2.72 11.01
N LEU A 33 -17.23 2.78 11.30
CA LEU A 33 -16.62 1.99 12.38
C LEU A 33 -16.80 2.58 13.79
N GLY A 34 -17.15 3.87 13.91
CA GLY A 34 -17.35 4.52 15.21
C GLY A 34 -16.08 4.76 16.02
N ASN A 35 -16.24 5.02 17.33
CA ASN A 35 -15.19 5.50 18.22
C ASN A 35 -14.21 4.41 18.71
N ASP A 36 -14.52 3.14 18.50
CA ASP A 36 -13.65 2.02 18.92
C ASP A 36 -12.45 1.84 18.01
N PHE A 37 -12.44 2.52 16.85
CA PHE A 37 -11.42 2.43 15.84
C PHE A 37 -10.72 3.77 15.59
N GLN A 38 -9.40 3.69 15.50
CA GLN A 38 -8.57 4.76 14.96
C GLN A 38 -8.24 4.45 13.51
N VAL A 39 -8.69 5.29 12.57
CA VAL A 39 -8.42 5.09 11.13
C VAL A 39 -7.33 6.05 10.67
N LEU A 40 -6.24 5.51 10.13
CA LEU A 40 -5.12 6.27 9.56
C LEU A 40 -4.96 5.98 8.07
N ALA A 41 -4.49 6.98 7.32
CA ALA A 41 -4.18 6.84 5.90
C ALA A 41 -2.66 6.76 5.69
N SER A 42 -2.21 5.81 4.85
CA SER A 42 -0.81 5.67 4.44
C SER A 42 -0.35 6.70 3.41
N MET A 43 -1.30 7.38 2.76
CA MET A 43 -1.05 8.31 1.65
C MET A 43 -0.43 7.62 0.42
N GLY A 44 -0.84 6.38 0.15
CA GLY A 44 -0.30 5.54 -0.92
C GLY A 44 0.91 4.72 -0.49
N HIS A 45 1.87 4.54 -1.41
CA HIS A 45 3.08 3.77 -1.13
C HIS A 45 4.00 4.43 -0.12
N VAL A 46 4.36 3.72 0.93
CA VAL A 46 5.29 4.20 1.97
C VAL A 46 6.74 3.82 1.71
N ARG A 47 6.98 2.77 0.89
CA ARG A 47 8.30 2.31 0.45
C ARG A 47 8.35 2.19 -1.06
N ASP A 48 9.49 2.51 -1.64
CA ASP A 48 9.75 2.29 -3.06
C ASP A 48 11.25 2.01 -3.30
N LEU A 49 11.56 1.59 -4.53
CA LEU A 49 12.94 1.48 -5.00
C LEU A 49 13.57 2.87 -5.08
N PRO A 50 14.85 3.05 -4.71
CA PRO A 50 15.56 4.32 -4.81
C PRO A 50 15.50 4.95 -6.22
N ASP A 51 15.27 6.27 -6.31
CA ASP A 51 14.98 6.95 -7.58
C ASP A 51 16.12 6.91 -8.60
N ARG A 52 17.37 6.85 -8.15
CA ARG A 52 18.55 7.00 -9.03
C ARG A 52 19.32 5.72 -9.27
N ARG A 53 18.80 4.58 -8.82
CA ARG A 53 19.44 3.27 -8.92
C ARG A 53 18.47 2.24 -9.46
N ILE A 54 18.98 1.21 -10.11
CA ILE A 54 18.17 0.06 -10.52
C ILE A 54 17.66 -0.65 -9.28
N SER A 55 18.54 -0.92 -8.30
CA SER A 55 18.20 -1.49 -6.97
C SER A 55 17.42 -2.81 -7.02
N VAL A 56 17.52 -3.50 -8.14
CA VAL A 56 17.01 -4.86 -8.38
C VAL A 56 18.17 -5.62 -9.00
N ASP A 57 18.54 -6.74 -8.40
CA ASP A 57 19.64 -7.58 -8.85
C ASP A 57 19.12 -8.80 -9.60
N PRO A 58 19.28 -8.88 -10.95
CA PRO A 58 18.84 -10.04 -11.72
C PRO A 58 19.64 -11.31 -11.42
N GLU A 59 20.89 -11.17 -10.95
CA GLU A 59 21.80 -12.30 -10.64
C GLU A 59 21.52 -12.90 -9.25
N ASP A 60 20.84 -12.14 -8.34
CA ASP A 60 20.45 -12.59 -6.99
C ASP A 60 18.92 -12.67 -6.89
N GLU A 61 18.29 -13.56 -7.65
CA GLU A 61 16.84 -13.85 -7.65
C GLU A 61 15.93 -12.61 -7.70
N PHE A 62 16.36 -11.56 -8.42
CA PHE A 62 15.68 -10.26 -8.50
C PHE A 62 15.50 -9.57 -7.15
N LYS A 63 16.38 -9.83 -6.22
CA LYS A 63 16.38 -9.17 -4.91
C LYS A 63 16.41 -7.65 -5.06
N ALA A 64 15.52 -7.00 -4.35
CA ALA A 64 15.32 -5.56 -4.45
C ALA A 64 15.56 -4.85 -3.13
N ILE A 65 16.16 -3.66 -3.20
CA ILE A 65 16.38 -2.80 -2.05
C ILE A 65 15.27 -1.74 -2.04
N TYR A 66 14.36 -1.86 -1.08
CA TYR A 66 13.30 -0.87 -0.85
C TYR A 66 13.68 0.10 0.26
N GLN A 67 13.28 1.35 0.14
CA GLN A 67 13.47 2.37 1.15
C GLN A 67 12.17 3.12 1.44
N ILE A 68 12.01 3.62 2.67
CA ILE A 68 10.89 4.51 3.01
C ILE A 68 11.09 5.82 2.23
N THR A 69 10.07 6.23 1.49
CA THR A 69 10.12 7.50 0.75
C THR A 69 10.20 8.68 1.73
N PRO A 70 10.97 9.75 1.42
CA PRO A 70 11.11 10.89 2.33
C PRO A 70 9.77 11.49 2.77
N THR A 71 8.82 11.56 1.85
CA THR A 71 7.46 12.09 2.07
C THR A 71 6.61 11.20 2.98
N ALA A 72 6.86 9.89 3.02
CA ALA A 72 6.10 8.95 3.83
C ALA A 72 6.61 8.81 5.28
N LYS A 73 7.83 9.29 5.58
CA LYS A 73 8.41 9.16 6.94
C LYS A 73 7.48 9.64 8.07
N PRO A 74 6.84 10.81 7.99
CA PRO A 74 5.93 11.27 9.04
C PRO A 74 4.75 10.33 9.24
N VAL A 75 4.14 9.85 8.15
CA VAL A 75 3.01 8.95 8.18
C VAL A 75 3.41 7.58 8.75
N VAL A 76 4.54 7.03 8.34
CA VAL A 76 5.08 5.77 8.88
C VAL A 76 5.31 5.88 10.37
N ASN A 77 5.89 6.99 10.85
CA ASN A 77 6.12 7.21 12.27
C ASN A 77 4.80 7.30 13.05
N ALA A 78 3.78 7.97 12.53
CA ALA A 78 2.46 8.05 13.13
C ALA A 78 1.79 6.67 13.22
N ILE A 79 1.84 5.88 12.13
CA ILE A 79 1.31 4.52 12.10
C ILE A 79 2.07 3.62 13.09
N LYS A 80 3.41 3.71 13.13
CA LYS A 80 4.24 2.95 14.09
C LYS A 80 3.87 3.27 15.55
N ALA A 81 3.64 4.54 15.86
CA ALA A 81 3.23 4.97 17.19
C ALA A 81 1.84 4.44 17.57
N ALA A 82 0.86 4.54 16.65
CA ALA A 82 -0.49 4.02 16.85
C ALA A 82 -0.50 2.50 17.02
N ALA A 83 0.25 1.78 16.19
CA ALA A 83 0.33 0.31 16.21
C ALA A 83 0.88 -0.25 17.53
N LYS A 84 1.75 0.49 18.24
CA LYS A 84 2.27 0.07 19.54
C LYS A 84 1.14 -0.09 20.59
N ASN A 85 0.18 0.83 20.58
CA ASN A 85 -0.89 0.93 21.56
C ASN A 85 -2.17 0.22 21.15
N ALA A 86 -2.36 -0.04 19.86
CA ALA A 86 -3.55 -0.70 19.34
C ALA A 86 -3.61 -2.19 19.78
N PRO A 87 -4.76 -2.67 20.29
CA PRO A 87 -4.96 -4.08 20.62
C PRO A 87 -5.04 -4.94 19.35
N GLU A 88 -5.65 -4.42 18.29
CA GLU A 88 -5.83 -5.07 16.99
C GLU A 88 -5.45 -4.12 15.86
N ILE A 89 -4.91 -4.66 14.76
CA ILE A 89 -4.49 -3.87 13.61
C ILE A 89 -5.11 -4.47 12.34
N TYR A 90 -5.80 -3.61 11.61
CA TYR A 90 -6.47 -3.94 10.35
C TYR A 90 -5.83 -3.19 9.18
N LEU A 91 -5.57 -3.89 8.10
CA LEU A 91 -5.10 -3.33 6.84
C LEU A 91 -6.25 -3.36 5.84
N ALA A 92 -6.82 -2.19 5.55
CA ALA A 92 -8.02 -2.01 4.73
C ALA A 92 -7.72 -1.25 3.43
N THR A 93 -6.60 -1.57 2.80
CA THR A 93 -6.20 -1.09 1.47
C THR A 93 -7.00 -1.77 0.36
N ASP A 94 -6.92 -1.28 -0.89
CA ASP A 94 -7.71 -1.80 -2.01
C ASP A 94 -7.54 -3.30 -2.25
N PRO A 95 -8.56 -3.98 -2.84
CA PRO A 95 -8.57 -5.43 -3.04
C PRO A 95 -7.78 -5.89 -4.26
N ASP A 96 -6.73 -5.16 -4.65
CA ASP A 96 -5.88 -5.48 -5.77
C ASP A 96 -4.41 -5.71 -5.35
N ARG A 97 -3.54 -6.07 -6.30
CA ARG A 97 -2.11 -6.29 -6.03
C ARG A 97 -1.39 -5.05 -5.51
N GLU A 98 -1.84 -3.85 -5.91
CA GLU A 98 -1.29 -2.58 -5.44
C GLU A 98 -1.59 -2.38 -3.95
N GLY A 99 -2.85 -2.53 -3.55
CA GLY A 99 -3.28 -2.43 -2.16
C GLY A 99 -2.64 -3.52 -1.28
N GLU A 100 -2.46 -4.72 -1.81
CA GLU A 100 -1.80 -5.80 -1.09
C GLU A 100 -0.31 -5.50 -0.84
N ALA A 101 0.38 -4.94 -1.83
CA ALA A 101 1.77 -4.50 -1.68
C ALA A 101 1.90 -3.31 -0.74
N ILE A 102 0.96 -2.35 -0.76
CA ILE A 102 0.92 -1.23 0.20
C ILE A 102 0.80 -1.80 1.63
N ALA A 103 -0.12 -2.73 1.85
CA ALA A 103 -0.32 -3.39 3.15
C ALA A 103 0.97 -4.04 3.64
N TRP A 104 1.64 -4.83 2.79
CA TRP A 104 2.90 -5.49 3.13
C TRP A 104 4.03 -4.48 3.41
N HIS A 105 4.19 -3.47 2.55
CA HIS A 105 5.20 -2.42 2.75
C HIS A 105 4.98 -1.61 4.03
N LEU A 106 3.73 -1.43 4.46
CA LEU A 106 3.41 -0.78 5.74
C LEU A 106 3.92 -1.57 6.93
N LEU A 107 3.72 -2.90 6.94
CA LEU A 107 4.22 -3.75 8.02
C LEU A 107 5.72 -3.64 8.16
N GLU A 108 6.44 -3.73 7.05
CA GLU A 108 7.89 -3.62 7.01
C GLU A 108 8.38 -2.21 7.43
N ALA A 109 7.76 -1.15 6.89
CA ALA A 109 8.16 0.23 7.15
C ALA A 109 7.92 0.65 8.60
N ALA A 110 6.78 0.27 9.16
CA ALA A 110 6.41 0.59 10.54
C ALA A 110 6.94 -0.45 11.56
N GLU A 111 7.64 -1.50 11.09
CA GLU A 111 8.17 -2.60 11.91
C GLU A 111 7.09 -3.25 12.78
N ILE A 112 5.91 -3.46 12.22
CA ILE A 112 4.78 -4.06 12.92
C ILE A 112 5.00 -5.57 12.99
N LYS A 113 5.24 -6.08 14.21
CA LYS A 113 5.46 -7.51 14.50
C LYS A 113 4.23 -8.19 15.11
N LYS A 114 3.22 -7.42 15.48
CA LYS A 114 1.96 -7.94 15.99
C LYS A 114 1.18 -8.63 14.87
N PRO A 115 0.32 -9.61 15.17
CA PRO A 115 -0.64 -10.12 14.21
C PRO A 115 -1.49 -9.00 13.62
N VAL A 116 -1.69 -9.03 12.32
CA VAL A 116 -2.53 -8.08 11.58
C VAL A 116 -3.59 -8.81 10.81
N GLN A 117 -4.69 -8.14 10.57
CA GLN A 117 -5.82 -8.66 9.83
C GLN A 117 -6.00 -7.85 8.54
N ARG A 118 -6.06 -8.53 7.42
CA ARG A 118 -6.34 -7.92 6.12
C ARG A 118 -7.84 -7.90 5.89
N VAL A 119 -8.41 -6.71 5.69
CA VAL A 119 -9.83 -6.49 5.43
C VAL A 119 -10.00 -6.00 4.01
N VAL A 120 -10.87 -6.64 3.24
CA VAL A 120 -11.05 -6.38 1.81
C VAL A 120 -12.51 -6.14 1.49
N PHE A 121 -12.82 -5.00 0.89
CA PHE A 121 -14.15 -4.66 0.41
C PHE A 121 -14.06 -4.01 -0.98
N HIS A 122 -15.06 -4.28 -1.82
CA HIS A 122 -15.11 -3.79 -3.21
C HIS A 122 -15.94 -2.50 -3.34
N SER A 123 -16.70 -2.15 -2.33
CA SER A 123 -17.47 -0.90 -2.25
C SER A 123 -17.35 -0.31 -0.85
N ILE A 124 -17.38 1.03 -0.75
CA ILE A 124 -17.29 1.74 0.53
C ILE A 124 -18.71 2.07 0.99
N THR A 125 -19.47 1.03 1.34
CA THR A 125 -20.78 1.09 2.00
C THR A 125 -20.68 0.49 3.39
N GLU A 126 -21.53 0.91 4.31
CA GLU A 126 -21.53 0.43 5.69
C GLU A 126 -21.61 -1.09 5.74
N ASN A 127 -22.60 -1.69 5.07
CA ASN A 127 -22.77 -3.14 5.03
C ASN A 127 -21.53 -3.89 4.48
N ALA A 128 -20.89 -3.36 3.43
CA ALA A 128 -19.71 -4.01 2.85
C ALA A 128 -18.50 -3.91 3.77
N VAL A 129 -18.37 -2.83 4.52
CA VAL A 129 -17.33 -2.66 5.53
C VAL A 129 -17.56 -3.61 6.69
N ASP A 130 -18.77 -3.68 7.23
CA ASP A 130 -19.12 -4.57 8.34
C ASP A 130 -18.89 -6.03 7.98
N GLU A 131 -19.34 -6.46 6.79
CA GLU A 131 -19.11 -7.82 6.29
C GLU A 131 -17.60 -8.12 6.16
N ALA A 132 -16.82 -7.19 5.64
CA ALA A 132 -15.39 -7.37 5.49
C ALA A 132 -14.66 -7.47 6.84
N PHE A 133 -15.08 -6.70 7.85
CA PHE A 133 -14.52 -6.78 9.20
C PHE A 133 -14.94 -8.07 9.95
N ALA A 134 -16.07 -8.66 9.56
CA ALA A 134 -16.49 -9.97 10.07
C ALA A 134 -15.67 -11.14 9.46
N HIS A 135 -15.06 -10.96 8.29
CA HIS A 135 -14.32 -11.98 7.55
C HIS A 135 -12.90 -11.52 7.16
N PRO A 136 -12.05 -11.20 8.13
CA PRO A 136 -10.68 -10.80 7.85
C PRO A 136 -9.85 -11.98 7.33
N ARG A 137 -8.79 -11.69 6.58
CA ARG A 137 -7.85 -12.69 6.04
C ARG A 137 -6.39 -12.31 6.31
N GLU A 138 -5.48 -13.13 5.87
CA GLU A 138 -4.05 -12.79 5.81
C GLU A 138 -3.72 -12.02 4.53
N ILE A 139 -2.54 -11.41 4.49
CA ILE A 139 -1.99 -10.79 3.27
C ILE A 139 -1.72 -11.88 2.22
N ASP A 140 -2.22 -11.70 1.01
CA ASP A 140 -1.93 -12.60 -0.11
C ASP A 140 -0.55 -12.28 -0.72
N MET A 141 0.46 -13.04 -0.32
CA MET A 141 1.82 -12.88 -0.83
C MET A 141 1.95 -13.13 -2.33
N ARG A 142 1.01 -13.81 -2.98
CA ARG A 142 1.00 -13.98 -4.45
C ARG A 142 0.71 -12.64 -5.12
N LEU A 143 -0.23 -11.87 -4.60
CA LEU A 143 -0.53 -10.52 -5.09
C LEU A 143 0.61 -9.54 -4.81
N VAL A 144 1.22 -9.62 -3.61
CA VAL A 144 2.42 -8.84 -3.28
C VAL A 144 3.55 -9.13 -4.27
N ASN A 145 3.85 -10.41 -4.51
CA ASN A 145 4.89 -10.82 -5.46
C ASN A 145 4.57 -10.42 -6.90
N ALA A 146 3.29 -10.44 -7.31
CA ALA A 146 2.87 -9.96 -8.61
C ALA A 146 3.11 -8.45 -8.79
N GLN A 147 2.92 -7.66 -7.74
CA GLN A 147 3.26 -6.23 -7.74
C GLN A 147 4.78 -6.02 -7.78
N PHE A 148 5.54 -6.79 -7.02
CA PHE A 148 7.01 -6.72 -7.05
C PHE A 148 7.56 -7.04 -8.43
N ALA A 149 7.12 -8.14 -9.05
CA ALA A 149 7.53 -8.50 -10.40
C ALA A 149 7.24 -7.36 -11.39
N ARG A 150 6.06 -6.77 -11.34
CA ARG A 150 5.72 -5.60 -12.16
C ARG A 150 6.67 -4.44 -11.91
N ARG A 151 6.88 -4.06 -10.64
CA ARG A 151 7.74 -2.94 -10.25
C ARG A 151 9.20 -3.16 -10.66
N HIS A 152 9.70 -4.39 -10.52
CA HIS A 152 11.05 -4.77 -10.92
C HIS A 152 11.23 -4.69 -12.44
N ILE A 153 10.29 -5.22 -13.24
CA ILE A 153 10.34 -5.12 -14.69
C ILE A 153 10.30 -3.66 -15.15
N ASP A 154 9.40 -2.85 -14.59
CA ASP A 154 9.31 -1.42 -14.92
C ASP A 154 10.65 -0.70 -14.61
N ARG A 155 11.37 -1.09 -13.56
CA ARG A 155 12.68 -0.56 -13.19
C ARG A 155 13.80 -1.05 -14.12
N LEU A 156 13.89 -2.36 -14.34
CA LEU A 156 14.95 -2.99 -15.13
C LEU A 156 14.89 -2.60 -16.61
N ILE A 157 13.72 -2.38 -17.18
CA ILE A 157 13.54 -1.98 -18.57
C ILE A 157 13.52 -0.45 -18.70
N GLY A 158 12.69 0.22 -17.88
CA GLY A 158 12.43 1.65 -18.03
C GLY A 158 13.65 2.53 -17.82
N TYR A 159 14.52 2.19 -16.86
CA TYR A 159 15.71 3.00 -16.55
C TYR A 159 16.78 2.96 -17.64
N PRO A 160 17.25 1.77 -18.09
CA PRO A 160 18.23 1.70 -19.17
C PRO A 160 17.70 2.31 -20.47
N THR A 161 16.44 2.00 -20.85
CA THR A 161 15.83 2.52 -22.07
C THR A 161 15.70 4.05 -22.02
N SER A 162 15.26 4.61 -20.89
CA SER A 162 15.17 6.06 -20.71
C SER A 162 16.55 6.73 -20.80
N ASN A 163 17.60 6.08 -20.29
CA ASN A 163 18.97 6.60 -20.40
C ASN A 163 19.46 6.63 -21.86
N LEU A 164 19.15 5.59 -22.64
CA LEU A 164 19.45 5.56 -24.07
C LEU A 164 18.72 6.67 -24.83
N LEU A 165 17.42 6.85 -24.58
CA LEU A 165 16.64 7.92 -25.20
C LEU A 165 17.20 9.30 -24.88
N ARG A 166 17.56 9.57 -23.63
CA ARG A 166 18.16 10.86 -23.21
C ARG A 166 19.51 11.12 -23.88
N ARG A 167 20.28 10.06 -24.14
CA ARG A 167 21.59 10.15 -24.74
C ARG A 167 21.55 10.32 -26.26
N TYR A 168 20.66 9.60 -26.94
CA TYR A 168 20.69 9.48 -28.39
C TYR A 168 19.54 10.18 -29.13
N VAL A 169 18.46 10.52 -28.43
CA VAL A 169 17.28 11.16 -29.03
C VAL A 169 17.09 12.57 -28.50
N GLN A 170 16.66 12.70 -27.24
CA GLN A 170 16.38 14.03 -26.68
C GLN A 170 16.52 14.03 -25.15
N LYS A 171 17.11 15.12 -24.60
CA LYS A 171 17.15 15.34 -23.14
C LYS A 171 15.71 15.37 -22.56
N GLY A 172 15.52 14.73 -21.41
CA GLY A 172 14.22 14.66 -20.75
C GLY A 172 13.31 13.54 -21.24
N SER A 173 13.62 12.86 -22.34
CA SER A 173 12.85 11.71 -22.80
C SER A 173 12.89 10.56 -21.81
N SER A 174 11.78 9.83 -21.76
CA SER A 174 11.67 8.61 -20.96
C SER A 174 10.86 7.54 -21.73
N ALA A 175 11.15 6.29 -21.43
CA ALA A 175 10.39 5.15 -21.92
C ALA A 175 9.88 4.32 -20.74
N GLY A 176 8.77 3.66 -20.95
CA GLY A 176 8.20 2.77 -19.97
C GLY A 176 7.12 1.88 -20.57
N ARG A 177 6.82 0.84 -19.89
CA ARG A 177 5.90 -0.21 -20.34
C ARG A 177 4.50 0.29 -20.71
N VAL A 178 4.00 1.32 -20.05
CA VAL A 178 2.69 1.93 -20.32
C VAL A 178 2.81 3.11 -21.27
N GLN A 179 3.75 4.03 -21.01
CA GLN A 179 3.86 5.27 -21.79
C GLN A 179 4.31 5.05 -23.24
N SER A 180 5.15 4.06 -23.52
CA SER A 180 5.62 3.80 -24.87
C SER A 180 4.52 3.27 -25.80
N PRO A 181 3.71 2.26 -25.41
CA PRO A 181 2.55 1.86 -26.20
C PRO A 181 1.49 2.96 -26.34
N ALA A 182 1.24 3.73 -25.26
CA ALA A 182 0.27 4.82 -25.32
C ALA A 182 0.69 5.91 -26.33
N LEU A 183 1.97 6.28 -26.33
CA LEU A 183 2.51 7.22 -27.31
C LEU A 183 2.39 6.67 -28.74
N ARG A 184 2.70 5.39 -28.94
CA ARG A 184 2.54 4.74 -30.25
C ARG A 184 1.11 4.83 -30.77
N MET A 185 0.10 4.54 -29.93
CA MET A 185 -1.31 4.65 -30.32
C MET A 185 -1.68 6.08 -30.72
N VAL A 186 -1.15 7.10 -30.05
CA VAL A 186 -1.38 8.50 -30.41
C VAL A 186 -0.75 8.85 -31.74
N VAL A 187 0.49 8.38 -32.00
CA VAL A 187 1.19 8.60 -33.27
C VAL A 187 0.47 7.92 -34.44
N GLU A 188 0.12 6.63 -34.28
CA GLU A 188 -0.63 5.88 -35.30
C GLU A 188 -1.96 6.59 -35.63
N ARG A 189 -2.67 7.10 -34.63
CA ARG A 189 -3.92 7.82 -34.85
C ARG A 189 -3.71 9.16 -35.57
N GLU A 190 -2.63 9.88 -35.26
CA GLU A 190 -2.28 11.13 -35.94
C GLU A 190 -1.91 10.91 -37.41
N GLU A 191 -1.24 9.78 -37.71
CA GLU A 191 -0.90 9.39 -39.08
C GLU A 191 -2.16 9.03 -39.92
N GLU A 192 -3.18 8.42 -39.31
CA GLU A 192 -4.47 8.15 -39.97
C GLU A 192 -5.26 9.44 -40.30
N ILE A 193 -5.08 10.52 -39.54
CA ILE A 193 -5.80 11.80 -39.72
C ILE A 193 -5.16 12.66 -40.81
N ARG A 194 -3.87 12.50 -41.06
CA ARG A 194 -3.10 13.26 -42.08
C ARG A 194 -3.28 12.69 -43.47
#